data_73f0e407d2a1cd8a1d4554963f59ac16
#
_entry.id   73f0e407d2a1cd8a1d4554963f59ac16
#
_cell.length_a   1.000
_cell.length_b   1.000
_cell.length_c   1.000
_cell.angle_alpha   90.00
_cell.angle_beta   90.00
_cell.angle_gamma   90.00
#
_symmetry.space_group_name_H-M   'P 1'
#
loop_
_entity.id
_entity.type
_entity.pdbx_description
1 polymer ?
#
loop_
_entity_poly.entity_id
_entity_poly.type
_entity_poly.pdbx_seq_one_letter_code
_entity_poly.pdbx_strand_id
1 'polypeptide(L)'
;MIKVGLAGIGFMGWIHQLAYRRCTSAKLAAFCSRDAKKRAGDWRGIQGNFGPPGEQISIDGIEVTSTLEEMVRLSDIDVIDICLPPHLHTDAALLAIEHGKDVFCEKPLALNSSDCNRIMDAAKANGRLVMVAHVLPYMGAFAYASEVVRLGTYGKPIGGYFKRVISDPTWIPDFYDPDRVGGPLVDLHVHDLHWIQLLFGKPKSVEAVGRMRGKVAEYVHVLYRFDSPGVCVSSSSGVVDAPGRPFTHGFELHLEQAMLHHEFGAFSDAAETFPLKIATRDGQVIRPELPASDDIDAFVGEIEDMAASVKTRTIAPRLSGQLACEAVELALQIQDQLLSRT
;
A
#
# COMPACT_ATOMS: atom_id res chain seq x y z
N MET A 1 -24.06 3.33 -4.94
CA MET A 1 -23.04 2.80 -4.02
C MET A 1 -22.40 1.63 -4.73
N ILE A 2 -21.07 1.63 -4.84
CA ILE A 2 -20.31 0.55 -5.49
C ILE A 2 -20.41 -0.71 -4.63
N LYS A 3 -20.68 -1.85 -5.26
CA LYS A 3 -20.83 -3.15 -4.61
C LYS A 3 -19.55 -3.96 -4.76
N VAL A 4 -18.97 -4.31 -3.63
CA VAL A 4 -17.64 -4.93 -3.57
C VAL A 4 -17.75 -6.37 -3.11
N GLY A 5 -17.02 -7.27 -3.80
CA GLY A 5 -16.76 -8.64 -3.39
C GLY A 5 -15.38 -8.76 -2.77
N LEU A 6 -15.27 -9.15 -1.50
CA LEU A 6 -14.01 -9.26 -0.77
C LEU A 6 -13.44 -10.68 -0.86
N ALA A 7 -12.25 -10.80 -1.40
CA ALA A 7 -11.47 -12.04 -1.48
C ALA A 7 -10.31 -12.00 -0.48
N GLY A 8 -10.33 -12.91 0.50
CA GLY A 8 -9.31 -12.99 1.53
C GLY A 8 -9.77 -12.42 2.87
N ILE A 9 -10.30 -13.31 3.73
CA ILE A 9 -10.75 -12.96 5.08
C ILE A 9 -9.60 -13.22 6.07
N GLY A 10 -8.56 -12.40 5.92
CA GLY A 10 -7.42 -12.30 6.83
C GLY A 10 -7.41 -10.95 7.54
N PHE A 11 -6.24 -10.54 8.04
CA PHE A 11 -6.07 -9.27 8.73
C PHE A 11 -6.48 -8.07 7.84
N MET A 12 -5.93 -7.96 6.62
CA MET A 12 -6.28 -6.84 5.73
C MET A 12 -7.75 -6.88 5.31
N GLY A 13 -8.32 -8.06 5.02
CA GLY A 13 -9.74 -8.17 4.73
C GLY A 13 -10.64 -7.73 5.89
N TRP A 14 -10.19 -7.92 7.14
CA TRP A 14 -10.88 -7.37 8.32
C TRP A 14 -10.79 -5.84 8.38
N ILE A 15 -9.62 -5.27 8.14
CA ILE A 15 -9.42 -3.81 8.10
C ILE A 15 -10.29 -3.17 7.01
N HIS A 16 -10.31 -3.75 5.80
CA HIS A 16 -11.18 -3.28 4.72
C HIS A 16 -12.66 -3.38 5.09
N GLN A 17 -13.09 -4.46 5.75
CA GLN A 17 -14.47 -4.57 6.23
C GLN A 17 -14.82 -3.45 7.23
N LEU A 18 -13.91 -3.11 8.15
CA LEU A 18 -14.13 -1.99 9.07
C LEU A 18 -14.23 -0.65 8.31
N ALA A 19 -13.41 -0.47 7.27
CA ALA A 19 -13.48 0.70 6.42
C ALA A 19 -14.78 0.75 5.60
N TYR A 20 -15.25 -0.37 5.02
CA TYR A 20 -16.55 -0.43 4.33
C TYR A 20 -17.73 -0.02 5.23
N ARG A 21 -17.70 -0.31 6.53
CA ARG A 21 -18.74 0.13 7.47
C ARG A 21 -18.81 1.64 7.64
N ARG A 22 -17.71 2.36 7.36
CA ARG A 22 -17.61 3.83 7.45
C ARG A 22 -17.78 4.52 6.09
N CYS A 23 -17.60 3.79 4.98
CA CYS A 23 -17.69 4.33 3.63
C CYS A 23 -19.12 4.71 3.27
N THR A 24 -19.25 5.77 2.48
CA THR A 24 -20.52 6.26 1.96
C THR A 24 -20.74 5.91 0.50
N SER A 25 -19.68 5.65 -0.26
CA SER A 25 -19.71 5.42 -1.71
C SER A 25 -19.56 3.96 -2.12
N ALA A 26 -19.05 3.10 -1.23
CA ALA A 26 -18.90 1.66 -1.44
C ALA A 26 -19.47 0.85 -0.27
N LYS A 27 -19.81 -0.41 -0.54
CA LYS A 27 -20.23 -1.35 0.52
C LYS A 27 -19.76 -2.76 0.21
N LEU A 28 -19.46 -3.52 1.25
CA LEU A 28 -19.30 -4.97 1.13
C LEU A 28 -20.65 -5.59 0.74
N ALA A 29 -20.71 -6.21 -0.44
CA ALA A 29 -21.91 -6.87 -0.95
C ALA A 29 -21.72 -8.38 -1.09
N ALA A 30 -20.47 -8.86 -1.16
CA ALA A 30 -20.14 -10.28 -1.15
C ALA A 30 -18.78 -10.52 -0.51
N PHE A 31 -18.54 -11.72 0.00
CA PHE A 31 -17.19 -12.20 0.29
C PHE A 31 -17.06 -13.69 0.05
N CYS A 32 -15.81 -14.15 -0.17
CA CYS A 32 -15.53 -15.57 -0.28
C CYS A 32 -14.56 -16.06 0.80
N SER A 33 -14.79 -17.27 1.29
CA SER A 33 -13.87 -17.94 2.20
C SER A 33 -14.01 -19.45 2.12
N ARG A 34 -12.88 -20.18 2.14
CA ARG A 34 -12.87 -21.63 2.26
C ARG A 34 -13.26 -22.09 3.68
N ASP A 35 -13.08 -21.26 4.67
CA ASP A 35 -13.39 -21.53 6.06
C ASP A 35 -14.90 -21.35 6.33
N ALA A 36 -15.57 -22.43 6.73
CA ALA A 36 -17.01 -22.43 7.03
C ALA A 36 -17.38 -21.50 8.18
N LYS A 37 -16.51 -21.33 9.21
CA LYS A 37 -16.74 -20.41 10.31
C LYS A 37 -16.75 -18.97 9.81
N LYS A 38 -15.76 -18.62 8.98
CA LYS A 38 -15.71 -17.28 8.38
C LYS A 38 -16.90 -17.01 7.47
N ARG A 39 -17.38 -18.01 6.72
CA ARG A 39 -18.63 -17.89 5.94
C ARG A 39 -19.86 -17.66 6.82
N ALA A 40 -19.88 -18.17 8.03
CA ALA A 40 -20.94 -17.91 9.02
C ALA A 40 -20.76 -16.56 9.75
N GLY A 41 -19.84 -15.70 9.32
CA GLY A 41 -19.56 -14.41 9.93
C GLY A 41 -18.67 -14.47 11.17
N ASP A 42 -18.14 -15.63 11.55
CA ASP A 42 -17.22 -15.75 12.70
C ASP A 42 -15.80 -15.36 12.30
N TRP A 43 -15.47 -14.09 12.47
CA TRP A 43 -14.15 -13.52 12.19
C TRP A 43 -13.33 -13.24 13.45
N ARG A 44 -13.80 -13.68 14.64
CA ARG A 44 -13.19 -13.43 15.97
C ARG A 44 -11.74 -13.87 16.12
N GLY A 45 -11.30 -14.85 15.30
CA GLY A 45 -9.90 -15.32 15.30
C GLY A 45 -8.91 -14.43 14.50
N ILE A 46 -9.39 -13.33 13.92
CA ILE A 46 -8.53 -12.44 13.14
C ILE A 46 -7.91 -11.41 14.07
N GLN A 47 -6.59 -11.29 14.01
CA GLN A 47 -5.82 -10.28 14.74
C GLN A 47 -4.62 -9.84 13.90
N GLY A 48 -4.26 -8.57 13.96
CA GLY A 48 -3.08 -7.99 13.34
C GLY A 48 -2.32 -7.08 14.30
N ASN A 49 -1.44 -6.28 13.76
CA ASN A 49 -0.56 -5.37 14.50
C ASN A 49 -1.16 -3.96 14.72
N PHE A 50 -2.32 -3.68 14.15
CA PHE A 50 -3.10 -2.46 14.39
C PHE A 50 -4.60 -2.74 14.23
N GLY A 51 -5.44 -1.79 14.62
CA GLY A 51 -6.90 -1.93 14.59
C GLY A 51 -7.44 -2.88 15.65
N PRO A 52 -8.78 -3.00 15.77
CA PRO A 52 -9.42 -3.88 16.74
C PRO A 52 -9.35 -5.35 16.29
N PRO A 53 -9.40 -6.32 17.22
CA PRO A 53 -9.52 -7.73 16.86
C PRO A 53 -10.82 -8.00 16.09
N GLY A 54 -10.83 -9.09 15.32
CA GLY A 54 -12.01 -9.54 14.61
C GLY A 54 -13.16 -9.89 15.53
N GLU A 55 -14.38 -9.85 15.00
CA GLU A 55 -15.63 -10.10 15.75
C GLU A 55 -16.58 -11.01 14.97
N GLN A 56 -17.73 -11.32 15.58
CA GLN A 56 -18.85 -11.88 14.85
C GLN A 56 -19.50 -10.77 14.02
N ILE A 57 -19.50 -10.90 12.70
CA ILE A 57 -20.17 -9.95 11.81
C ILE A 57 -21.57 -10.44 11.42
N SER A 58 -22.51 -9.51 11.17
CA SER A 58 -23.74 -9.84 10.44
C SER A 58 -23.42 -10.05 8.98
N ILE A 59 -24.00 -11.11 8.42
CA ILE A 59 -23.92 -11.42 6.98
C ILE A 59 -25.24 -11.10 6.27
N ASP A 60 -26.18 -10.44 6.93
CA ASP A 60 -27.46 -10.07 6.35
C ASP A 60 -27.28 -9.15 5.14
N GLY A 61 -27.81 -9.58 4.00
CA GLY A 61 -27.68 -8.84 2.74
C GLY A 61 -26.28 -8.90 2.11
N ILE A 62 -25.40 -9.78 2.58
CA ILE A 62 -24.09 -10.06 1.99
C ILE A 62 -24.13 -11.46 1.37
N GLU A 63 -23.78 -11.55 0.09
CA GLU A 63 -23.63 -12.84 -0.59
C GLU A 63 -22.35 -13.52 -0.13
N VAL A 64 -22.46 -14.80 0.27
CA VAL A 64 -21.33 -15.57 0.80
C VAL A 64 -21.04 -16.76 -0.09
N THR A 65 -19.83 -16.81 -0.62
CA THR A 65 -19.38 -17.90 -1.49
C THR A 65 -18.22 -18.69 -0.87
N SER A 66 -17.96 -19.88 -1.37
CA SER A 66 -16.85 -20.71 -0.91
C SER A 66 -15.55 -20.43 -1.64
N THR A 67 -15.65 -19.95 -2.87
CA THR A 67 -14.51 -19.67 -3.75
C THR A 67 -14.63 -18.31 -4.44
N LEU A 68 -13.50 -17.82 -4.97
CA LEU A 68 -13.47 -16.61 -5.78
C LEU A 68 -14.18 -16.81 -7.13
N GLU A 69 -14.07 -18.00 -7.72
CA GLU A 69 -14.72 -18.38 -8.98
C GLU A 69 -16.25 -18.28 -8.89
N GLU A 70 -16.82 -18.60 -7.73
CA GLU A 70 -18.26 -18.41 -7.48
C GLU A 70 -18.58 -16.92 -7.37
N MET A 71 -17.76 -16.16 -6.61
CA MET A 71 -18.00 -14.75 -6.33
C MET A 71 -17.90 -13.86 -7.58
N VAL A 72 -16.93 -14.09 -8.48
CA VAL A 72 -16.77 -13.26 -9.69
C VAL A 72 -17.93 -13.40 -10.66
N ARG A 73 -18.71 -14.49 -10.58
CA ARG A 73 -19.92 -14.74 -11.40
C ARG A 73 -21.17 -14.00 -10.91
N LEU A 74 -21.12 -13.44 -9.71
CA LEU A 74 -22.23 -12.64 -9.19
C LEU A 74 -22.38 -11.37 -10.05
N SER A 75 -23.53 -11.22 -10.71
CA SER A 75 -23.78 -10.09 -11.61
C SER A 75 -23.82 -8.74 -10.89
N ASP A 76 -24.15 -8.75 -9.62
CA ASP A 76 -24.39 -7.57 -8.80
C ASP A 76 -23.13 -7.08 -8.04
N ILE A 77 -21.96 -7.53 -8.44
CA ILE A 77 -20.66 -7.09 -7.92
C ILE A 77 -19.95 -6.25 -8.98
N ASP A 78 -19.49 -5.07 -8.61
CA ASP A 78 -18.77 -4.13 -9.47
C ASP A 78 -17.27 -4.33 -9.42
N VAL A 79 -16.72 -4.56 -8.22
CA VAL A 79 -15.29 -4.61 -7.91
C VAL A 79 -14.97 -5.86 -7.09
N ILE A 80 -13.86 -6.51 -7.39
CA ILE A 80 -13.26 -7.51 -6.51
C ILE A 80 -12.13 -6.84 -5.71
N ASP A 81 -12.28 -6.85 -4.40
CA ASP A 81 -11.27 -6.40 -3.43
C ASP A 81 -10.43 -7.61 -3.00
N ILE A 82 -9.14 -7.59 -3.35
CA ILE A 82 -8.23 -8.73 -3.18
C ILE A 82 -7.32 -8.46 -1.98
N CYS A 83 -7.65 -9.09 -0.85
CA CYS A 83 -6.86 -9.10 0.40
C CYS A 83 -6.26 -10.49 0.66
N LEU A 84 -5.90 -11.22 -0.39
CA LEU A 84 -5.24 -12.51 -0.36
C LEU A 84 -3.73 -12.37 -0.04
N PRO A 85 -3.01 -13.47 0.28
CA PRO A 85 -1.55 -13.44 0.27
C PRO A 85 -0.96 -13.04 -1.09
N PRO A 86 0.18 -12.32 -1.15
CA PRO A 86 0.71 -11.70 -2.36
C PRO A 86 0.88 -12.65 -3.57
N HIS A 87 1.31 -13.88 -3.33
CA HIS A 87 1.50 -14.89 -4.39
C HIS A 87 0.19 -15.34 -5.08
N LEU A 88 -0.97 -14.97 -4.53
CA LEU A 88 -2.29 -15.28 -5.11
C LEU A 88 -2.92 -14.07 -5.82
N HIS A 89 -2.32 -12.90 -5.75
CA HIS A 89 -2.90 -11.67 -6.31
C HIS A 89 -3.07 -11.76 -7.82
N THR A 90 -2.05 -12.26 -8.53
CA THR A 90 -2.05 -12.32 -10.00
C THR A 90 -3.22 -13.13 -10.53
N ASP A 91 -3.38 -14.37 -10.05
CA ASP A 91 -4.44 -15.25 -10.53
C ASP A 91 -5.83 -14.71 -10.14
N ALA A 92 -5.97 -14.15 -8.93
CA ALA A 92 -7.21 -13.55 -8.48
C ALA A 92 -7.60 -12.31 -9.31
N ALA A 93 -6.64 -11.44 -9.63
CA ALA A 93 -6.87 -10.25 -10.44
C ALA A 93 -7.26 -10.62 -11.88
N LEU A 94 -6.55 -11.56 -12.50
CA LEU A 94 -6.86 -12.04 -13.85
C LEU A 94 -8.24 -12.66 -13.92
N LEU A 95 -8.60 -13.50 -12.95
CA LEU A 95 -9.92 -14.11 -12.87
C LEU A 95 -11.04 -13.06 -12.75
N ALA A 96 -10.85 -12.04 -11.90
CA ALA A 96 -11.81 -10.93 -11.76
C ALA A 96 -11.99 -10.17 -13.07
N ILE A 97 -10.89 -9.82 -13.75
CA ILE A 97 -10.88 -9.11 -15.03
C ILE A 97 -11.59 -9.91 -16.12
N GLU A 98 -11.33 -11.21 -16.25
CA GLU A 98 -11.97 -12.10 -17.21
C GLU A 98 -13.50 -12.18 -17.03
N HIS A 99 -13.98 -12.02 -15.79
CA HIS A 99 -15.40 -11.97 -15.47
C HIS A 99 -15.98 -10.55 -15.48
N GLY A 100 -15.27 -9.58 -16.06
CA GLY A 100 -15.75 -8.22 -16.26
C GLY A 100 -15.81 -7.37 -14.99
N LYS A 101 -15.09 -7.75 -13.94
CA LYS A 101 -15.01 -6.98 -12.70
C LYS A 101 -13.82 -6.02 -12.72
N ASP A 102 -13.98 -4.84 -12.11
CA ASP A 102 -12.85 -4.01 -11.76
C ASP A 102 -12.11 -4.60 -10.56
N VAL A 103 -10.83 -4.31 -10.43
CA VAL A 103 -9.96 -4.86 -9.39
C VAL A 103 -9.50 -3.76 -8.43
N PHE A 104 -9.63 -4.01 -7.15
CA PHE A 104 -8.97 -3.28 -6.08
C PHE A 104 -8.14 -4.31 -5.30
N CYS A 105 -6.83 -4.19 -5.34
CA CYS A 105 -5.92 -5.22 -4.82
C CYS A 105 -4.99 -4.65 -3.76
N GLU A 106 -4.84 -5.36 -2.65
CA GLU A 106 -3.78 -5.05 -1.70
C GLU A 106 -2.39 -5.07 -2.37
N LYS A 107 -1.51 -4.26 -1.81
CA LYS A 107 -0.12 -4.24 -2.24
C LYS A 107 0.64 -5.53 -1.78
N PRO A 108 1.69 -5.94 -2.50
CA PRO A 108 2.06 -5.51 -3.85
C PRO A 108 1.09 -6.08 -4.87
N LEU A 109 0.88 -5.43 -6.01
CA LEU A 109 -0.03 -5.94 -7.05
C LEU A 109 0.37 -7.35 -7.50
N ALA A 110 1.66 -7.60 -7.65
CA ALA A 110 2.25 -8.92 -7.92
C ALA A 110 3.67 -8.97 -7.35
N LEU A 111 4.29 -10.16 -7.35
CA LEU A 111 5.65 -10.36 -6.85
C LEU A 111 6.74 -10.12 -7.90
N ASN A 112 6.38 -9.94 -9.16
CA ASN A 112 7.32 -9.70 -10.25
C ASN A 112 6.70 -8.84 -11.37
N SER A 113 7.56 -8.22 -12.17
CA SER A 113 7.16 -7.30 -13.24
C SER A 113 6.37 -8.00 -14.36
N SER A 114 6.65 -9.27 -14.65
CA SER A 114 5.92 -10.02 -15.69
C SER A 114 4.45 -10.18 -15.33
N ASP A 115 4.17 -10.54 -14.08
CA ASP A 115 2.80 -10.69 -13.59
C ASP A 115 2.08 -9.35 -13.46
N CYS A 116 2.77 -8.30 -13.03
CA CYS A 116 2.24 -6.93 -13.08
C CYS A 116 1.78 -6.58 -14.50
N ASN A 117 2.63 -6.79 -15.51
CA ASN A 117 2.30 -6.50 -16.90
C ASN A 117 1.12 -7.35 -17.40
N ARG A 118 1.08 -8.64 -17.07
CA ARG A 118 -0.04 -9.54 -17.42
C ARG A 118 -1.38 -9.01 -16.90
N ILE A 119 -1.42 -8.54 -15.65
CA ILE A 119 -2.63 -7.97 -15.04
C ILE A 119 -3.03 -6.68 -15.78
N MET A 120 -2.09 -5.76 -16.00
CA MET A 120 -2.36 -4.48 -16.66
C MET A 120 -2.79 -4.65 -18.12
N ASP A 121 -2.18 -5.56 -18.86
CA ASP A 121 -2.55 -5.88 -20.25
C ASP A 121 -3.95 -6.51 -20.31
N ALA A 122 -4.26 -7.44 -19.42
CA ALA A 122 -5.59 -8.04 -19.31
C ALA A 122 -6.66 -6.99 -18.98
N ALA A 123 -6.38 -6.10 -18.04
CA ALA A 123 -7.28 -5.01 -17.66
C ALA A 123 -7.57 -4.08 -18.86
N LYS A 124 -6.53 -3.68 -19.57
CA LYS A 124 -6.64 -2.84 -20.77
C LYS A 124 -7.46 -3.53 -21.87
N ALA A 125 -7.20 -4.81 -22.13
CA ALA A 125 -7.90 -5.59 -23.16
C ALA A 125 -9.41 -5.74 -22.85
N ASN A 126 -9.76 -5.83 -21.55
CA ASN A 126 -11.15 -6.01 -21.10
C ASN A 126 -11.84 -4.70 -20.67
N GLY A 127 -11.18 -3.55 -20.76
CA GLY A 127 -11.72 -2.25 -20.33
C GLY A 127 -12.02 -2.19 -18.83
N ARG A 128 -11.21 -2.89 -18.01
CA ARG A 128 -11.35 -2.92 -16.55
C ARG A 128 -10.34 -2.01 -15.87
N LEU A 129 -10.69 -1.53 -14.68
CA LEU A 129 -9.78 -0.76 -13.84
C LEU A 129 -9.01 -1.69 -12.90
N VAL A 130 -7.71 -1.43 -12.74
CA VAL A 130 -6.88 -2.05 -11.71
C VAL A 130 -6.36 -0.95 -10.80
N MET A 131 -6.80 -0.99 -9.57
CA MET A 131 -6.46 -0.07 -8.50
C MET A 131 -5.72 -0.85 -7.41
N VAL A 132 -4.69 -0.26 -6.84
CA VAL A 132 -3.87 -0.93 -5.81
C VAL A 132 -3.90 -0.15 -4.52
N ALA A 133 -4.18 -0.88 -3.43
CA ALA A 133 -4.32 -0.37 -2.08
C ALA A 133 -2.95 -0.03 -1.47
N HIS A 134 -2.36 1.09 -1.92
CA HIS A 134 -1.20 1.70 -1.29
C HIS A 134 -1.66 2.75 -0.28
N VAL A 135 -1.91 2.32 0.96
CA VAL A 135 -2.52 3.16 2.01
C VAL A 135 -1.68 4.37 2.42
N LEU A 136 -0.36 4.35 2.20
CA LEU A 136 0.55 5.40 2.68
C LEU A 136 0.13 6.82 2.26
N PRO A 137 -0.27 7.12 1.02
CA PRO A 137 -0.72 8.47 0.61
C PRO A 137 -2.02 8.93 1.27
N TYR A 138 -2.68 8.09 2.06
CA TYR A 138 -3.91 8.41 2.80
C TYR A 138 -3.66 8.61 4.29
N MET A 139 -2.46 8.25 4.80
CA MET A 139 -2.11 8.40 6.20
C MET A 139 -1.75 9.86 6.53
N GLY A 140 -2.41 10.45 7.50
CA GLY A 140 -2.25 11.79 8.06
C GLY A 140 -1.15 12.71 7.48
N ALA A 141 0.06 12.58 7.99
CA ALA A 141 1.19 13.42 7.55
C ALA A 141 1.58 13.20 6.08
N PHE A 142 1.48 11.96 5.57
CA PHE A 142 1.77 11.62 4.18
C PHE A 142 0.72 12.16 3.21
N ALA A 143 -0.56 12.09 3.61
CA ALA A 143 -1.67 12.68 2.85
C ALA A 143 -1.52 14.19 2.75
N TYR A 144 -1.21 14.85 3.87
CA TYR A 144 -0.96 16.30 3.90
C TYR A 144 0.21 16.71 2.99
N ALA A 145 1.34 16.00 3.07
CA ALA A 145 2.51 16.26 2.24
C ALA A 145 2.22 16.05 0.75
N SER A 146 1.46 15.00 0.41
CA SER A 146 1.02 14.74 -0.97
C SER A 146 0.16 15.90 -1.51
N GLU A 147 -0.74 16.43 -0.69
CA GLU A 147 -1.61 17.54 -1.07
C GLU A 147 -0.82 18.87 -1.23
N VAL A 148 0.15 19.12 -0.36
CA VAL A 148 1.06 20.26 -0.48
C VAL A 148 1.82 20.25 -1.81
N VAL A 149 2.32 19.07 -2.21
CA VAL A 149 3.02 18.88 -3.50
C VAL A 149 2.05 19.06 -4.66
N ARG A 150 0.87 18.44 -4.60
CA ARG A 150 -0.15 18.52 -5.64
C ARG A 150 -0.62 19.96 -5.91
N LEU A 151 -0.79 20.74 -4.84
CA LEU A 151 -1.19 22.16 -4.92
C LEU A 151 -0.02 23.11 -5.27
N GLY A 152 1.23 22.63 -5.17
CA GLY A 152 2.42 23.47 -5.38
C GLY A 152 2.59 24.57 -4.33
N THR A 153 2.03 24.38 -3.12
CA THR A 153 1.95 25.40 -2.06
C THR A 153 3.31 26.03 -1.71
N TYR A 154 4.38 25.24 -1.73
CA TYR A 154 5.74 25.67 -1.45
C TYR A 154 6.70 25.42 -2.64
N GLY A 155 6.16 25.41 -3.85
CA GLY A 155 6.93 25.14 -5.06
C GLY A 155 7.10 23.63 -5.31
N LYS A 156 8.02 23.30 -6.23
CA LYS A 156 8.27 21.91 -6.66
C LYS A 156 9.07 21.13 -5.62
N PRO A 157 8.90 19.81 -5.53
CA PRO A 157 9.79 18.96 -4.75
C PRO A 157 11.20 18.93 -5.40
N ILE A 158 12.21 19.16 -4.56
CA ILE A 158 13.63 19.20 -4.96
C ILE A 158 14.46 18.12 -4.29
N GLY A 159 13.90 17.38 -3.35
CA GLY A 159 14.59 16.26 -2.70
C GLY A 159 13.87 15.75 -1.47
N GLY A 160 14.49 14.80 -0.82
CA GLY A 160 13.99 14.27 0.44
C GLY A 160 14.67 12.98 0.88
N TYR A 161 14.37 12.60 2.12
CA TYR A 161 14.79 11.35 2.73
C TYR A 161 13.57 10.62 3.27
N PHE A 162 13.47 9.32 2.97
CA PHE A 162 12.36 8.47 3.34
C PHE A 162 12.84 7.27 4.13
N LYS A 163 12.10 6.87 5.16
CA LYS A 163 12.53 5.82 6.07
C LYS A 163 11.37 4.90 6.43
N ARG A 164 11.62 3.57 6.36
CA ARG A 164 10.69 2.55 6.85
C ARG A 164 11.47 1.33 7.31
N VAL A 165 11.54 1.11 8.61
CA VAL A 165 12.35 0.04 9.20
C VAL A 165 11.51 -0.70 10.22
N ILE A 166 11.56 -2.03 10.17
CA ILE A 166 10.90 -2.91 11.16
C ILE A 166 11.91 -3.78 11.89
N SER A 167 11.51 -4.34 13.03
CA SER A 167 12.16 -5.52 13.58
C SER A 167 11.76 -6.77 12.80
N ASP A 168 12.41 -7.91 13.02
CA ASP A 168 12.10 -9.15 12.27
C ASP A 168 10.62 -9.54 12.47
N PRO A 169 9.79 -9.59 11.42
CA PRO A 169 8.37 -9.84 11.52
C PRO A 169 8.07 -11.34 11.61
N THR A 170 8.40 -11.95 12.75
CA THR A 170 8.25 -13.38 13.01
C THR A 170 6.82 -13.90 12.90
N TRP A 171 5.82 -13.01 12.87
CA TRP A 171 4.39 -13.33 12.69
C TRP A 171 3.95 -13.45 11.23
N ILE A 172 4.82 -13.09 10.25
CA ILE A 172 4.54 -13.25 8.82
C ILE A 172 5.26 -14.51 8.33
N PRO A 173 4.55 -15.62 8.10
CA PRO A 173 5.16 -16.80 7.51
C PRO A 173 5.77 -16.46 6.15
N ASP A 174 6.90 -17.08 5.84
CA ASP A 174 7.56 -16.96 4.54
C ASP A 174 7.95 -15.53 4.14
N PHE A 175 8.13 -14.60 5.12
CA PHE A 175 8.43 -13.19 4.85
C PHE A 175 9.65 -13.01 3.93
N TYR A 176 10.66 -13.84 4.06
CA TYR A 176 11.88 -13.80 3.26
C TYR A 176 11.86 -14.74 2.03
N ASP A 177 10.71 -15.32 1.74
CA ASP A 177 10.53 -16.12 0.52
C ASP A 177 10.13 -15.19 -0.66
N PRO A 178 10.98 -15.08 -1.71
CA PRO A 178 10.71 -14.20 -2.84
C PRO A 178 9.46 -14.60 -3.64
N ASP A 179 9.09 -15.89 -3.60
CA ASP A 179 7.96 -16.42 -4.37
C ASP A 179 6.63 -16.40 -3.58
N ARG A 180 6.68 -16.06 -2.28
CA ARG A 180 5.50 -16.04 -1.40
C ARG A 180 5.11 -14.63 -0.97
N VAL A 181 6.09 -13.86 -0.48
CA VAL A 181 5.88 -12.51 0.07
C VAL A 181 6.77 -11.48 -0.62
N GLY A 182 7.94 -11.88 -1.13
CA GLY A 182 8.86 -11.00 -1.84
C GLY A 182 9.93 -10.33 -0.97
N GLY A 183 9.88 -10.54 0.35
CA GLY A 183 10.82 -9.94 1.31
C GLY A 183 10.62 -8.46 1.56
N PRO A 184 11.51 -7.84 2.35
CA PRO A 184 11.36 -6.46 2.81
C PRO A 184 11.22 -5.40 1.71
N LEU A 185 11.80 -5.60 0.52
CA LEU A 185 11.66 -4.63 -0.56
C LEU A 185 10.26 -4.63 -1.18
N VAL A 186 9.72 -5.80 -1.44
CA VAL A 186 8.44 -5.97 -2.14
C VAL A 186 7.25 -5.85 -1.18
N ASP A 187 7.41 -6.29 0.08
CA ASP A 187 6.33 -6.17 1.06
C ASP A 187 6.31 -4.82 1.79
N LEU A 188 7.50 -4.31 2.17
CA LEU A 188 7.62 -3.14 3.05
C LEU A 188 8.02 -1.87 2.28
N HIS A 189 9.14 -1.90 1.55
CA HIS A 189 9.69 -0.72 0.90
C HIS A 189 8.84 -0.24 -0.29
N VAL A 190 8.04 -1.11 -0.88
CA VAL A 190 7.12 -0.79 -1.99
C VAL A 190 6.18 0.38 -1.65
N HIS A 191 5.84 0.58 -0.38
CA HIS A 191 5.05 1.74 0.08
C HIS A 191 5.78 3.06 -0.19
N ASP A 192 7.06 3.12 0.18
CA ASP A 192 7.87 4.33 -0.01
C ASP A 192 8.23 4.53 -1.48
N LEU A 193 8.52 3.45 -2.21
CA LEU A 193 8.77 3.50 -3.65
C LEU A 193 7.57 4.05 -4.43
N HIS A 194 6.36 3.61 -4.09
CA HIS A 194 5.13 4.14 -4.66
C HIS A 194 4.97 5.63 -4.34
N TRP A 195 5.16 6.03 -3.08
CA TRP A 195 4.97 7.41 -2.66
C TRP A 195 6.05 8.34 -3.22
N ILE A 196 7.32 7.92 -3.27
CA ILE A 196 8.41 8.67 -3.93
C ILE A 196 8.06 8.93 -5.40
N GLN A 197 7.58 7.92 -6.12
CA GLN A 197 7.19 8.10 -7.52
C GLN A 197 5.95 8.99 -7.68
N LEU A 198 5.02 8.95 -6.73
CA LEU A 198 3.87 9.86 -6.71
C LEU A 198 4.29 11.33 -6.55
N LEU A 199 5.34 11.60 -5.76
CA LEU A 199 5.85 12.95 -5.48
C LEU A 199 6.81 13.48 -6.57
N PHE A 200 7.70 12.63 -7.08
CA PHE A 200 8.84 13.04 -7.94
C PHE A 200 8.76 12.48 -9.37
N GLY A 201 7.83 11.57 -9.64
CA GLY A 201 7.80 10.78 -10.87
C GLY A 201 8.72 9.57 -10.83
N LYS A 202 8.79 8.80 -11.92
CA LYS A 202 9.63 7.61 -12.04
C LYS A 202 11.11 8.00 -12.05
N PRO A 203 11.96 7.44 -11.18
CA PRO A 203 13.41 7.68 -11.23
C PRO A 203 14.01 7.07 -12.49
N LYS A 204 15.02 7.74 -13.05
CA LYS A 204 15.79 7.26 -14.19
C LYS A 204 16.68 6.07 -13.85
N SER A 205 17.25 6.10 -12.65
CA SER A 205 18.09 5.02 -12.12
C SER A 205 18.14 5.08 -10.60
N VAL A 206 18.54 3.97 -10.00
CA VAL A 206 18.79 3.85 -8.56
C VAL A 206 20.19 3.34 -8.31
N GLU A 207 20.72 3.66 -7.14
CA GLU A 207 21.99 3.17 -6.62
C GLU A 207 21.74 2.67 -5.19
N ALA A 208 21.99 1.38 -4.93
CA ALA A 208 21.66 0.76 -3.66
C ALA A 208 22.88 0.12 -3.00
N VAL A 209 22.92 0.20 -1.68
CA VAL A 209 23.81 -0.58 -0.80
C VAL A 209 22.96 -1.20 0.30
N GLY A 210 23.32 -2.40 0.76
CA GLY A 210 22.50 -3.06 1.76
C GLY A 210 23.01 -4.42 2.20
N ARG A 211 22.19 -5.14 2.94
CA ARG A 211 22.43 -6.51 3.37
C ARG A 211 21.41 -7.45 2.72
N MET A 212 21.88 -8.62 2.36
CA MET A 212 21.03 -9.71 1.86
C MET A 212 20.71 -10.72 2.97
N ARG A 213 19.52 -11.31 2.92
CA ARG A 213 19.13 -12.49 3.67
C ARG A 213 18.64 -13.57 2.69
N GLY A 214 19.53 -14.50 2.37
CA GLY A 214 19.27 -15.43 1.28
C GLY A 214 19.16 -14.71 -0.06
N LYS A 215 18.03 -14.83 -0.72
CA LYS A 215 17.79 -14.24 -2.04
C LYS A 215 17.10 -12.87 -2.00
N VAL A 216 16.71 -12.37 -0.82
CA VAL A 216 16.02 -11.09 -0.68
C VAL A 216 16.89 -10.09 0.05
N ALA A 217 16.74 -8.82 -0.28
CA ALA A 217 17.39 -7.74 0.45
C ALA A 217 16.75 -7.58 1.84
N GLU A 218 17.55 -7.71 2.89
CA GLU A 218 17.10 -7.56 4.28
C GLU A 218 16.97 -6.08 4.66
N TYR A 219 17.96 -5.27 4.28
CA TYR A 219 18.02 -3.86 4.59
C TYR A 219 18.79 -3.10 3.52
N VAL A 220 18.28 -1.91 3.13
CA VAL A 220 18.86 -1.11 2.05
C VAL A 220 18.94 0.37 2.39
N HIS A 221 19.95 1.02 1.82
CA HIS A 221 19.98 2.45 1.54
C HIS A 221 19.96 2.63 0.02
N VAL A 222 19.13 3.55 -0.46
CA VAL A 222 18.92 3.79 -1.89
C VAL A 222 19.06 5.28 -2.21
N LEU A 223 19.78 5.59 -3.28
CA LEU A 223 19.82 6.89 -3.91
C LEU A 223 19.04 6.84 -5.24
N TYR A 224 18.18 7.82 -5.47
CA TYR A 224 17.34 7.90 -6.67
C TYR A 224 17.84 9.04 -7.56
N ARG A 225 17.99 8.76 -8.85
CA ARG A 225 18.37 9.76 -9.85
C ARG A 225 17.17 10.04 -10.75
N PHE A 226 16.86 11.31 -10.91
CA PHE A 226 15.78 11.80 -11.78
C PHE A 226 16.36 12.56 -12.97
N ASP A 227 15.57 12.74 -14.04
CA ASP A 227 15.97 13.55 -15.17
C ASP A 227 16.05 15.05 -14.84
N SER A 228 15.30 15.50 -13.83
CA SER A 228 15.36 16.87 -13.32
C SER A 228 16.68 17.11 -12.59
N PRO A 229 17.56 17.99 -13.09
CA PRO A 229 18.83 18.27 -12.43
C PRO A 229 18.59 18.91 -11.04
N GLY A 230 19.37 18.49 -10.04
CA GLY A 230 19.30 19.02 -8.69
C GLY A 230 18.29 18.33 -7.77
N VAL A 231 17.46 17.42 -8.27
CA VAL A 231 16.59 16.60 -7.42
C VAL A 231 17.43 15.53 -6.72
N CYS A 232 17.41 15.55 -5.37
CA CYS A 232 18.21 14.65 -4.53
C CYS A 232 17.29 13.87 -3.57
N VAL A 233 17.07 12.59 -3.86
CA VAL A 233 16.18 11.73 -3.09
C VAL A 233 16.93 10.49 -2.61
N SER A 234 16.72 10.14 -1.35
CA SER A 234 17.25 8.90 -0.76
C SER A 234 16.24 8.21 0.15
N SER A 235 16.43 6.92 0.36
CA SER A 235 15.63 6.17 1.33
C SER A 235 16.46 5.15 2.11
N SER A 236 15.96 4.74 3.27
CA SER A 236 16.41 3.55 3.97
C SER A 236 15.23 2.70 4.39
N SER A 237 15.31 1.39 4.14
CA SER A 237 14.20 0.49 4.45
C SER A 237 14.68 -0.94 4.71
N GLY A 238 13.84 -1.70 5.40
CA GLY A 238 14.05 -3.12 5.64
C GLY A 238 14.00 -3.50 7.10
N VAL A 239 14.69 -4.60 7.42
CA VAL A 239 14.70 -5.19 8.74
C VAL A 239 15.99 -4.84 9.47
N VAL A 240 15.85 -4.32 10.67
CA VAL A 240 16.90 -4.22 11.68
C VAL A 240 16.36 -4.90 12.92
N ASP A 241 16.85 -6.12 13.19
CA ASP A 241 16.34 -6.94 14.28
C ASP A 241 16.66 -6.30 15.64
N ALA A 242 15.71 -5.51 16.10
CA ALA A 242 15.73 -4.79 17.37
C ALA A 242 14.30 -4.78 17.95
N PRO A 243 13.89 -5.86 18.67
CA PRO A 243 12.50 -5.99 19.15
C PRO A 243 12.01 -4.84 20.04
N GLY A 244 12.93 -4.10 20.67
CA GLY A 244 12.61 -2.87 21.41
C GLY A 244 12.08 -1.73 20.52
N ARG A 245 12.26 -1.82 19.19
CA ARG A 245 11.68 -0.90 18.20
C ARG A 245 11.07 -1.69 17.05
N PRO A 246 9.84 -2.19 17.21
CA PRO A 246 9.20 -3.04 16.21
C PRO A 246 8.94 -2.34 14.87
N PHE A 247 8.71 -1.01 14.86
CA PHE A 247 8.42 -0.29 13.63
C PHE A 247 8.85 1.18 13.72
N THR A 248 9.35 1.71 12.60
CA THR A 248 9.54 3.15 12.42
C THR A 248 9.34 3.54 10.96
N HIS A 249 8.72 4.69 10.72
CA HIS A 249 8.67 5.31 9.41
C HIS A 249 8.72 6.85 9.52
N GLY A 250 9.06 7.50 8.43
CA GLY A 250 9.09 8.94 8.38
C GLY A 250 9.66 9.47 7.08
N PHE A 251 9.61 10.78 6.96
CA PHE A 251 10.16 11.48 5.81
C PHE A 251 10.66 12.87 6.18
N GLU A 252 11.61 13.33 5.40
CA GLU A 252 11.95 14.73 5.24
C GLU A 252 11.80 15.07 3.75
N LEU A 253 10.89 15.98 3.40
CA LEU A 253 10.56 16.37 2.04
C LEU A 253 10.98 17.82 1.81
N HIS A 254 11.87 18.03 0.85
CA HIS A 254 12.39 19.34 0.49
C HIS A 254 11.63 19.91 -0.71
N LEU A 255 11.08 21.10 -0.56
CA LEU A 255 10.43 21.88 -1.59
C LEU A 255 11.21 23.17 -1.83
N GLU A 256 10.97 23.86 -2.94
CA GLU A 256 11.70 25.11 -3.28
C GLU A 256 11.61 26.17 -2.18
N GLN A 257 10.48 26.22 -1.44
CA GLN A 257 10.21 27.26 -0.44
C GLN A 257 10.01 26.74 0.99
N ALA A 258 10.06 25.42 1.21
CA ALA A 258 9.85 24.83 2.53
C ALA A 258 10.46 23.43 2.63
N MET A 259 10.59 22.94 3.86
CA MET A 259 10.88 21.56 4.19
C MET A 259 9.78 21.03 5.11
N LEU A 260 9.30 19.82 4.83
CA LEU A 260 8.34 19.09 5.66
C LEU A 260 9.06 17.93 6.35
N HIS A 261 8.81 17.75 7.65
CA HIS A 261 9.39 16.64 8.41
C HIS A 261 8.35 15.97 9.30
N HIS A 262 8.33 14.65 9.25
CA HIS A 262 7.51 13.79 10.11
C HIS A 262 8.25 12.46 10.37
N GLU A 263 8.17 11.95 11.61
CA GLU A 263 8.64 10.62 11.95
C GLU A 263 7.72 9.99 13.01
N PHE A 264 7.52 8.67 12.91
CA PHE A 264 6.83 7.83 13.88
C PHE A 264 7.71 6.63 14.22
N GLY A 265 7.80 6.29 15.48
CA GLY A 265 8.46 5.08 16.00
C GLY A 265 7.58 4.39 17.02
N ALA A 266 7.30 3.10 16.81
CA ALA A 266 6.78 2.23 17.84
C ALA A 266 7.99 1.66 18.61
N PHE A 267 7.99 1.82 19.92
CA PHE A 267 8.94 1.19 20.84
C PHE A 267 8.18 0.24 21.75
N SER A 268 8.90 -0.66 22.41
CA SER A 268 8.28 -1.67 23.26
C SER A 268 7.56 -1.10 24.50
N ASP A 269 7.93 0.11 24.91
CA ASP A 269 7.37 0.84 26.06
C ASP A 269 6.34 1.90 25.67
N ALA A 270 6.49 2.56 24.51
CA ALA A 270 5.57 3.57 24.03
C ALA A 270 5.76 3.82 22.52
N ALA A 271 4.74 4.38 21.88
CA ALA A 271 4.90 4.96 20.56
C ALA A 271 5.32 6.43 20.68
N GLU A 272 6.25 6.85 19.83
CA GLU A 272 6.73 8.21 19.75
C GLU A 272 6.44 8.80 18.36
N THR A 273 5.99 10.05 18.34
CA THR A 273 5.73 10.75 17.10
C THR A 273 6.47 12.09 17.11
N PHE A 274 7.25 12.34 16.07
CA PHE A 274 7.66 13.68 15.70
C PHE A 274 6.57 14.26 14.79
N PRO A 275 5.70 15.14 15.31
CA PRO A 275 4.56 15.64 14.56
C PRO A 275 5.02 16.39 13.31
N LEU A 276 4.18 16.37 12.27
CA LEU A 276 4.48 17.08 11.02
C LEU A 276 4.80 18.56 11.30
N LYS A 277 5.94 19.01 10.81
CA LYS A 277 6.39 20.38 10.84
C LYS A 277 6.77 20.82 9.44
N ILE A 278 6.50 22.10 9.17
CA ILE A 278 6.90 22.77 7.95
C ILE A 278 7.81 23.90 8.33
N ALA A 279 9.07 23.86 7.90
CA ALA A 279 10.00 24.97 8.03
C ALA A 279 10.08 25.69 6.69
N THR A 280 9.68 26.97 6.65
CA THR A 280 9.61 27.76 5.43
C THR A 280 10.91 28.55 5.20
N ARG A 281 11.17 28.91 3.96
CA ARG A 281 12.39 29.64 3.57
C ARG A 281 12.48 31.03 4.20
N ASP A 282 11.36 31.65 4.58
CA ASP A 282 11.29 32.92 5.30
C ASP A 282 11.46 32.79 6.83
N GLY A 283 11.78 31.57 7.31
CA GLY A 283 12.13 31.30 8.71
C GLY A 283 10.97 30.97 9.63
N GLN A 284 9.76 30.74 9.10
CA GLN A 284 8.61 30.32 9.91
C GLN A 284 8.64 28.81 10.17
N VAL A 285 8.06 28.38 11.30
CA VAL A 285 7.78 26.97 11.60
C VAL A 285 6.29 26.80 11.79
N ILE A 286 5.66 26.12 10.85
CA ILE A 286 4.23 25.82 10.85
C ILE A 286 4.04 24.40 11.39
N ARG A 287 3.04 24.21 12.25
CA ARG A 287 2.60 22.91 12.78
C ARG A 287 1.16 22.72 12.34
N PRO A 288 0.92 22.06 11.19
CA PRO A 288 -0.44 21.88 10.71
C PRO A 288 -1.22 20.97 11.67
N GLU A 289 -2.46 21.37 11.94
CA GLU A 289 -3.40 20.49 12.61
C GLU A 289 -3.88 19.45 11.61
N LEU A 290 -3.50 18.19 11.84
CA LEU A 290 -4.01 17.07 11.06
C LEU A 290 -5.36 16.64 11.66
N PRO A 291 -6.35 16.24 10.85
CA PRO A 291 -7.58 15.67 11.36
C PRO A 291 -7.28 14.53 12.33
N ALA A 292 -8.02 14.48 13.43
CA ALA A 292 -7.98 13.31 14.30
C ALA A 292 -8.42 12.09 13.47
N SER A 293 -7.57 11.10 13.40
CA SER A 293 -7.81 9.88 12.62
C SER A 293 -7.37 8.67 13.43
N ASP A 294 -8.08 7.58 13.25
CA ASP A 294 -7.63 6.27 13.69
C ASP A 294 -6.99 5.49 12.54
N ASP A 295 -6.51 4.27 12.84
CA ASP A 295 -5.82 3.42 11.86
C ASP A 295 -6.71 3.03 10.67
N ILE A 296 -8.04 3.14 10.77
CA ILE A 296 -9.00 2.72 9.72
C ILE A 296 -9.30 3.87 8.75
N ASP A 297 -9.20 5.12 9.17
CA ASP A 297 -9.62 6.26 8.36
C ASP A 297 -8.83 6.41 7.04
N ALA A 298 -7.56 6.01 7.03
CA ALA A 298 -6.75 5.98 5.81
C ALA A 298 -7.33 4.99 4.78
N PHE A 299 -7.78 3.82 5.23
CA PHE A 299 -8.44 2.82 4.38
C PHE A 299 -9.83 3.27 3.92
N VAL A 300 -10.56 4.03 4.74
CA VAL A 300 -11.81 4.67 4.30
C VAL A 300 -11.53 5.61 3.12
N GLY A 301 -10.53 6.49 3.25
CA GLY A 301 -10.15 7.41 2.16
C GLY A 301 -9.73 6.69 0.88
N GLU A 302 -9.02 5.58 1.00
CA GLU A 302 -8.59 4.73 -0.11
C GLU A 302 -9.77 4.07 -0.83
N ILE A 303 -10.72 3.52 -0.08
CA ILE A 303 -11.94 2.90 -0.61
C ILE A 303 -12.89 3.94 -1.22
N GLU A 304 -13.00 5.14 -0.66
CA GLU A 304 -13.78 6.23 -1.27
C GLU A 304 -13.18 6.66 -2.62
N ASP A 305 -11.86 6.74 -2.74
CA ASP A 305 -11.19 7.00 -4.02
C ASP A 305 -11.37 5.85 -5.02
N MET A 306 -11.34 4.60 -4.57
CA MET A 306 -11.66 3.43 -5.39
C MET A 306 -13.09 3.57 -5.95
N ALA A 307 -14.07 3.85 -5.10
CA ALA A 307 -15.46 3.99 -5.51
C ALA A 307 -15.65 5.17 -6.49
N ALA A 308 -14.98 6.29 -6.24
CA ALA A 308 -14.99 7.44 -7.15
C ALA A 308 -14.35 7.08 -8.51
N SER A 309 -13.23 6.35 -8.51
CA SER A 309 -12.55 5.90 -9.72
C SER A 309 -13.44 4.98 -10.58
N VAL A 310 -14.12 4.03 -9.95
CA VAL A 310 -15.06 3.13 -10.65
C VAL A 310 -16.21 3.92 -11.26
N LYS A 311 -16.80 4.84 -10.50
CA LYS A 311 -17.93 5.67 -10.94
C LYS A 311 -17.58 6.59 -12.11
N THR A 312 -16.39 7.19 -12.08
CA THR A 312 -15.92 8.12 -13.13
C THR A 312 -15.16 7.44 -14.26
N ARG A 313 -14.83 6.16 -14.13
CA ARG A 313 -13.93 5.41 -15.03
C ARG A 313 -12.54 6.06 -15.17
N THR A 314 -12.10 6.77 -14.12
CA THR A 314 -10.80 7.45 -14.07
C THR A 314 -10.13 7.12 -12.75
N ILE A 315 -9.00 6.41 -12.79
CA ILE A 315 -8.29 5.99 -11.58
C ILE A 315 -7.66 7.21 -10.88
N ALA A 316 -7.90 7.34 -9.59
CA ALA A 316 -7.19 8.31 -8.74
C ALA A 316 -5.67 8.02 -8.81
N PRO A 317 -4.80 9.02 -9.02
CA PRO A 317 -3.36 8.79 -9.22
C PRO A 317 -2.71 7.92 -8.14
N ARG A 318 -3.11 8.08 -6.88
CA ARG A 318 -2.59 7.32 -5.73
C ARG A 318 -3.07 5.86 -5.66
N LEU A 319 -4.04 5.46 -6.50
CA LEU A 319 -4.49 4.06 -6.66
C LEU A 319 -4.00 3.41 -7.95
N SER A 320 -3.16 4.10 -8.75
CA SER A 320 -2.76 3.64 -10.07
C SER A 320 -2.08 2.27 -10.04
N GLY A 321 -2.69 1.27 -10.70
CA GLY A 321 -2.06 -0.03 -10.90
C GLY A 321 -0.74 0.06 -11.66
N GLN A 322 -0.63 0.99 -12.61
CA GLN A 322 0.63 1.24 -13.34
C GLN A 322 1.74 1.73 -12.38
N LEU A 323 1.43 2.69 -11.51
CA LEU A 323 2.39 3.20 -10.52
C LEU A 323 2.81 2.11 -9.53
N ALA A 324 1.87 1.25 -9.13
CA ALA A 324 2.16 0.10 -8.27
C ALA A 324 3.08 -0.92 -8.96
N CYS A 325 2.88 -1.20 -10.25
CA CYS A 325 3.78 -2.03 -11.04
C CYS A 325 5.20 -1.43 -11.09
N GLU A 326 5.31 -0.13 -11.33
CA GLU A 326 6.59 0.58 -11.36
C GLU A 326 7.30 0.56 -9.99
N ALA A 327 6.56 0.59 -8.89
CA ALA A 327 7.13 0.43 -7.55
C ALA A 327 7.68 -1.00 -7.33
N VAL A 328 7.00 -2.04 -7.80
CA VAL A 328 7.50 -3.42 -7.78
C VAL A 328 8.74 -3.57 -8.66
N GLU A 329 8.70 -3.05 -9.89
CA GLU A 329 9.84 -3.06 -10.80
C GLU A 329 11.09 -2.43 -10.14
N LEU A 330 10.90 -1.28 -9.51
CA LEU A 330 11.97 -0.55 -8.83
C LEU A 330 12.53 -1.33 -7.63
N ALA A 331 11.66 -1.99 -6.84
CA ALA A 331 12.07 -2.86 -5.74
C ALA A 331 12.95 -4.03 -6.24
N LEU A 332 12.57 -4.65 -7.35
CA LEU A 332 13.33 -5.74 -7.96
C LEU A 332 14.67 -5.26 -8.53
N GLN A 333 14.71 -4.08 -9.19
CA GLN A 333 15.96 -3.47 -9.66
C GLN A 333 16.96 -3.22 -8.51
N ILE A 334 16.45 -2.75 -7.36
CA ILE A 334 17.26 -2.56 -6.15
C ILE A 334 17.82 -3.90 -5.67
N GLN A 335 16.99 -4.94 -5.61
CA GLN A 335 17.39 -6.28 -5.19
C GLN A 335 18.46 -6.87 -6.11
N ASP A 336 18.28 -6.77 -7.42
CA ASP A 336 19.23 -7.29 -8.42
C ASP A 336 20.61 -6.61 -8.33
N GLN A 337 20.65 -5.30 -8.04
CA GLN A 337 21.92 -4.61 -7.79
C GLN A 337 22.67 -5.17 -6.59
N LEU A 338 21.98 -5.54 -5.52
CA LEU A 338 22.60 -6.13 -4.34
C LEU A 338 23.08 -7.55 -4.61
N LEU A 339 22.25 -8.36 -5.29
CA LEU A 339 22.59 -9.73 -5.68
C LEU A 339 23.83 -9.77 -6.59
N SER A 340 24.00 -8.80 -7.49
CA SER A 340 25.14 -8.74 -8.39
C SER A 340 26.47 -8.38 -7.70
N ARG A 341 26.43 -7.93 -6.44
CA ARG A 341 27.60 -7.51 -5.65
C ARG A 341 28.00 -8.54 -4.57
N THR A 342 27.16 -9.56 -4.36
CA THR A 342 27.43 -10.70 -3.45
C THR A 342 28.00 -11.87 -4.22
#